data_edcc43d3531c030cf1e2de67101b5d1a
#
_entry.id   edcc43d3531c030cf1e2de67101b5d1a
#
_cell.length_a   1.000
_cell.length_b   1.000
_cell.length_c   1.000
_cell.angle_alpha   90.00
_cell.angle_beta   90.00
_cell.angle_gamma   90.00
#
_symmetry.space_group_name_H-M   'P 1'
#
loop_
_entity.id
_entity.type
_entity.pdbx_description
1 polymer ?
#
loop_
_entity_poly.entity_id
_entity_poly.type
_entity_poly.pdbx_seq_one_letter_code
_entity_poly.pdbx_strand_id
1 'polypeptide(L)'
;MSSQWRDRRERGSSGAIRLIVWLAIHVGRGLCRVLLVPICAYFFVTAPQSRRASQEFLGRALGRAATWRDTFTHLFVFSTTLLDRVYLLHGRQREFDVEVRNEAVFWNALSAGRGCLLIGSHLGSFEMLAIVGSVEKKLSINMVMHLKEGARLGGLIMGGQTSLPYNIIPLGEPGSMLRVKESLDRGEVVGILADRVYADEATQSLPFLGSPARFSLSPWRLARITGAPVVSVFGLFQGGRRYEIVFESMTTRVEDVPADAAAMSIVSAAPIPVSSRGGLAAYVETLERHARHHPYNWFNFYDYWNA
;
A
#
# COMPACT_ATOMS: atom_id res chain seq x y z
N MET A 1 -3.01 -16.78 -17.18
CA MET A 1 -4.27 -16.47 -16.48
C MET A 1 -4.31 -14.96 -16.27
N SER A 2 -5.30 -14.26 -16.81
CA SER A 2 -5.37 -12.80 -16.81
C SER A 2 -5.60 -12.27 -15.41
N SER A 3 -4.82 -11.29 -14.99
CA SER A 3 -5.03 -10.56 -13.75
C SER A 3 -6.37 -9.80 -13.83
N GLN A 4 -7.43 -10.38 -13.27
CA GLN A 4 -8.82 -9.88 -13.36
C GLN A 4 -9.01 -8.44 -12.87
N TRP A 5 -8.09 -7.90 -12.05
CA TRP A 5 -8.16 -6.54 -11.54
C TRP A 5 -7.68 -5.51 -12.59
N ARG A 6 -6.87 -5.91 -13.57
CA ARG A 6 -6.25 -5.08 -14.60
C ARG A 6 -7.26 -4.64 -15.68
N ASP A 7 -8.28 -5.45 -15.94
CA ASP A 7 -9.29 -5.21 -17.00
C ASP A 7 -10.52 -4.46 -16.48
N ARG A 8 -10.55 -4.09 -15.20
CA ARG A 8 -11.68 -3.35 -14.64
C ARG A 8 -11.65 -1.91 -15.08
N ARG A 9 -12.57 -1.55 -15.97
CA ARG A 9 -12.84 -0.14 -16.32
C ARG A 9 -13.23 0.63 -15.04
N GLU A 10 -12.54 1.74 -14.80
CA GLU A 10 -12.95 2.70 -13.77
C GLU A 10 -14.38 3.16 -14.05
N ARG A 11 -15.31 2.78 -13.16
CA ARG A 11 -16.75 3.11 -13.28
C ARG A 11 -17.04 4.46 -12.63
N GLY A 12 -16.35 5.51 -13.02
CA GLY A 12 -16.60 6.86 -12.52
C GLY A 12 -16.79 7.82 -13.70
N SER A 13 -17.85 8.61 -13.69
CA SER A 13 -17.96 9.76 -14.58
C SER A 13 -16.92 10.79 -14.13
N SER A 14 -16.07 11.26 -15.04
CA SER A 14 -15.07 12.30 -14.75
C SER A 14 -15.71 13.57 -14.17
N GLY A 15 -16.96 13.87 -14.59
CA GLY A 15 -17.74 14.99 -14.04
C GLY A 15 -18.14 14.77 -12.58
N ALA A 16 -18.57 13.56 -12.22
CA ALA A 16 -18.93 13.24 -10.83
C ALA A 16 -17.69 13.32 -9.90
N ILE A 17 -16.54 12.82 -10.35
CA ILE A 17 -15.30 12.91 -9.57
C ILE A 17 -14.89 14.37 -9.37
N ARG A 18 -14.92 15.20 -10.43
CA ARG A 18 -14.62 16.63 -10.32
C ARG A 18 -15.57 17.36 -9.38
N LEU A 19 -16.87 17.04 -9.43
CA LEU A 19 -17.86 17.59 -8.51
C LEU A 19 -17.56 17.22 -7.06
N ILE A 20 -17.22 15.94 -6.79
CA ILE A 20 -16.86 15.49 -5.44
C ILE A 20 -15.60 16.19 -4.96
N VAL A 21 -14.56 16.32 -5.80
CA VAL A 21 -13.33 17.05 -5.48
C VAL A 21 -13.64 18.51 -5.17
N TRP A 22 -14.45 19.18 -6.00
CA TRP A 22 -14.86 20.55 -5.78
C TRP A 22 -15.64 20.71 -4.45
N LEU A 23 -16.60 19.84 -4.19
CA LEU A 23 -17.36 19.82 -2.93
C LEU A 23 -16.43 19.58 -1.72
N ALA A 24 -15.48 18.66 -1.85
CA ALA A 24 -14.51 18.36 -0.79
C ALA A 24 -13.72 19.61 -0.40
N ILE A 25 -13.22 20.34 -1.38
CA ILE A 25 -12.37 21.51 -1.16
C ILE A 25 -13.17 22.70 -0.61
N HIS A 26 -14.39 22.96 -1.12
CA HIS A 26 -15.15 24.18 -0.83
C HIS A 26 -16.19 24.03 0.27
N VAL A 27 -16.79 22.86 0.41
CA VAL A 27 -17.86 22.61 1.38
C VAL A 27 -17.37 21.85 2.61
N GLY A 28 -16.37 20.99 2.42
CA GLY A 28 -15.69 20.30 3.51
C GLY A 28 -16.00 18.80 3.62
N ARG A 29 -15.13 18.13 4.36
CA ARG A 29 -15.06 16.67 4.51
C ARG A 29 -16.31 16.04 5.10
N GLY A 30 -16.96 16.72 6.08
CA GLY A 30 -18.14 16.19 6.78
C GLY A 30 -19.29 15.92 5.82
N LEU A 31 -19.66 16.92 5.00
CA LEU A 31 -20.72 16.76 4.01
C LEU A 31 -20.36 15.73 2.95
N CYS A 32 -19.12 15.76 2.46
CA CYS A 32 -18.68 14.77 1.46
C CYS A 32 -18.77 13.33 2.01
N ARG A 33 -18.46 13.09 3.28
CA ARG A 33 -18.64 11.77 3.90
C ARG A 33 -20.10 11.32 3.95
N VAL A 34 -21.04 12.24 4.16
CA VAL A 34 -22.47 11.92 4.07
C VAL A 34 -22.84 11.54 2.64
N LEU A 35 -22.32 12.27 1.64
CA LEU A 35 -22.54 11.96 0.23
C LEU A 35 -21.91 10.62 -0.22
N LEU A 36 -20.86 10.13 0.49
CA LEU A 36 -20.34 8.79 0.23
C LEU A 36 -21.35 7.69 0.53
N VAL A 37 -22.31 7.88 1.43
CA VAL A 37 -23.30 6.84 1.78
C VAL A 37 -24.12 6.39 0.57
N PRO A 38 -24.83 7.28 -0.15
CA PRO A 38 -25.56 6.86 -1.35
C PRO A 38 -24.63 6.37 -2.49
N ILE A 39 -23.42 6.91 -2.59
CA ILE A 39 -22.43 6.42 -3.57
C ILE A 39 -22.03 4.98 -3.26
N CYS A 40 -21.70 4.69 -1.99
CA CYS A 40 -21.38 3.32 -1.55
C CYS A 40 -22.58 2.38 -1.73
N ALA A 41 -23.80 2.83 -1.44
CA ALA A 41 -25.02 2.05 -1.68
C ALA A 41 -25.19 1.70 -3.17
N TYR A 42 -24.97 2.66 -4.05
CA TYR A 42 -24.97 2.41 -5.49
C TYR A 42 -23.95 1.33 -5.89
N PHE A 43 -22.69 1.46 -5.49
CA PHE A 43 -21.66 0.46 -5.82
C PHE A 43 -21.92 -0.89 -5.14
N PHE A 44 -22.45 -0.89 -3.93
CA PHE A 44 -22.84 -2.12 -3.22
C PHE A 44 -23.85 -2.93 -4.02
N VAL A 45 -24.83 -2.28 -4.68
CA VAL A 45 -25.84 -2.94 -5.51
C VAL A 45 -25.27 -3.30 -6.88
N THR A 46 -24.56 -2.36 -7.54
CA THR A 46 -24.19 -2.50 -8.96
C THR A 46 -22.85 -3.21 -9.21
N ALA A 47 -22.05 -3.48 -8.16
CA ALA A 47 -20.76 -4.16 -8.29
C ALA A 47 -20.71 -5.50 -7.53
N PRO A 48 -21.48 -6.53 -7.97
CA PRO A 48 -21.59 -7.79 -7.25
C PRO A 48 -20.28 -8.56 -7.11
N GLN A 49 -19.38 -8.45 -8.09
CA GLN A 49 -18.06 -9.09 -8.02
C GLN A 49 -17.19 -8.49 -6.90
N SER A 50 -17.11 -7.15 -6.81
CA SER A 50 -16.37 -6.47 -5.75
C SER A 50 -16.97 -6.76 -4.38
N ARG A 51 -18.30 -6.86 -4.29
CA ARG A 51 -18.99 -7.23 -3.06
C ARG A 51 -18.67 -8.65 -2.62
N ARG A 52 -18.65 -9.63 -3.53
CA ARG A 52 -18.28 -11.03 -3.24
C ARG A 52 -16.82 -11.12 -2.78
N ALA A 53 -15.91 -10.48 -3.47
CA ALA A 53 -14.49 -10.42 -3.10
C ALA A 53 -14.29 -9.81 -1.69
N SER A 54 -15.01 -8.71 -1.40
CA SER A 54 -15.00 -8.11 -0.06
C SER A 54 -15.56 -9.06 1.00
N GLN A 55 -16.66 -9.77 0.71
CA GLN A 55 -17.26 -10.74 1.64
C GLN A 55 -16.32 -11.91 1.91
N GLU A 56 -15.66 -12.44 0.89
CA GLU A 56 -14.68 -13.51 1.04
C GLU A 56 -13.51 -13.09 1.93
N PHE A 57 -12.90 -11.95 1.62
CA PHE A 57 -11.79 -11.40 2.42
C PHE A 57 -12.22 -11.18 3.87
N LEU A 58 -13.32 -10.45 4.08
CA LEU A 58 -13.81 -10.16 5.43
C LEU A 58 -14.20 -11.43 6.21
N GLY A 59 -14.76 -12.44 5.54
CA GLY A 59 -15.04 -13.72 6.16
C GLY A 59 -13.79 -14.37 6.74
N ARG A 60 -12.69 -14.34 5.99
CA ARG A 60 -11.39 -14.87 6.41
C ARG A 60 -10.73 -14.01 7.50
N ALA A 61 -10.72 -12.69 7.33
CA ALA A 61 -10.10 -11.77 8.28
C ALA A 61 -10.82 -11.74 9.63
N LEU A 62 -12.15 -11.79 9.63
CA LEU A 62 -12.99 -11.76 10.84
C LEU A 62 -13.15 -13.15 11.49
N GLY A 63 -12.77 -14.24 10.81
CA GLY A 63 -13.00 -15.60 11.28
C GLY A 63 -14.48 -16.01 11.39
N ARG A 64 -15.39 -15.29 10.71
CA ARG A 64 -16.83 -15.55 10.64
C ARG A 64 -17.41 -15.10 9.30
N ALA A 65 -18.58 -15.57 8.94
CA ALA A 65 -19.25 -15.08 7.75
C ALA A 65 -19.43 -13.55 7.81
N ALA A 66 -19.00 -12.86 6.73
CA ALA A 66 -19.17 -11.42 6.62
C ALA A 66 -20.65 -11.07 6.38
N THR A 67 -21.14 -10.11 7.13
CA THR A 67 -22.50 -9.57 6.96
C THR A 67 -22.52 -8.51 5.85
N TRP A 68 -23.72 -8.10 5.41
CA TRP A 68 -23.85 -6.99 4.48
C TRP A 68 -23.33 -5.67 5.08
N ARG A 69 -23.45 -5.50 6.41
CA ARG A 69 -22.91 -4.32 7.13
C ARG A 69 -21.41 -4.29 7.11
N ASP A 70 -20.74 -5.43 7.30
CA ASP A 70 -19.29 -5.53 7.21
C ASP A 70 -18.82 -5.11 5.82
N THR A 71 -19.47 -5.63 4.77
CA THR A 71 -19.12 -5.31 3.38
C THR A 71 -19.37 -3.85 3.05
N PHE A 72 -20.48 -3.28 3.51
CA PHE A 72 -20.77 -1.85 3.31
C PHE A 72 -19.76 -0.97 4.05
N THR A 73 -19.41 -1.33 5.28
CA THR A 73 -18.37 -0.64 6.06
C THR A 73 -17.03 -0.65 5.33
N HIS A 74 -16.64 -1.79 4.75
CA HIS A 74 -15.40 -1.91 3.99
C HIS A 74 -15.38 -0.97 2.76
N LEU A 75 -16.48 -0.94 1.99
CA LEU A 75 -16.63 0.01 0.87
C LEU A 75 -16.61 1.46 1.34
N PHE A 76 -17.25 1.75 2.46
CA PHE A 76 -17.31 3.10 3.01
C PHE A 76 -15.95 3.57 3.54
N VAL A 77 -15.18 2.71 4.19
CA VAL A 77 -13.80 3.00 4.63
C VAL A 77 -12.91 3.26 3.42
N PHE A 78 -12.95 2.41 2.39
CA PHE A 78 -12.24 2.64 1.14
C PHE A 78 -12.59 3.99 0.50
N SER A 79 -13.88 4.30 0.38
CA SER A 79 -14.33 5.58 -0.19
C SER A 79 -13.92 6.77 0.64
N THR A 80 -13.87 6.61 1.98
CA THR A 80 -13.37 7.64 2.89
C THR A 80 -11.89 7.89 2.68
N THR A 81 -11.05 6.85 2.56
CA THR A 81 -9.61 7.02 2.30
C THR A 81 -9.34 7.66 0.93
N LEU A 82 -10.14 7.34 -0.09
CA LEU A 82 -10.08 8.04 -1.38
C LEU A 82 -10.47 9.52 -1.28
N LEU A 83 -11.50 9.86 -0.49
CA LEU A 83 -11.86 11.24 -0.20
C LEU A 83 -10.71 11.95 0.53
N ASP A 84 -10.12 11.31 1.53
CA ASP A 84 -9.02 11.87 2.32
C ASP A 84 -7.78 12.15 1.45
N ARG A 85 -7.53 11.31 0.43
CA ARG A 85 -6.48 11.54 -0.56
C ARG A 85 -6.64 12.90 -1.28
N VAL A 86 -7.88 13.36 -1.52
CA VAL A 86 -8.12 14.70 -2.10
C VAL A 86 -7.51 15.77 -1.20
N TYR A 87 -7.78 15.71 0.10
CA TYR A 87 -7.25 16.67 1.08
C TYR A 87 -5.72 16.63 1.16
N LEU A 88 -5.17 15.42 1.19
CA LEU A 88 -3.72 15.22 1.24
C LEU A 88 -3.01 15.83 0.04
N LEU A 89 -3.53 15.59 -1.17
CA LEU A 89 -2.96 16.13 -2.40
C LEU A 89 -3.13 17.64 -2.54
N HIS A 90 -4.06 18.25 -1.80
CA HIS A 90 -4.26 19.70 -1.73
C HIS A 90 -3.55 20.37 -0.54
N GLY A 91 -2.56 19.70 0.06
CA GLY A 91 -1.73 20.26 1.14
C GLY A 91 -2.46 20.41 2.48
N ARG A 92 -3.58 19.71 2.66
CA ARG A 92 -4.41 19.78 3.87
C ARG A 92 -4.15 18.60 4.83
N GLN A 93 -2.94 18.05 4.83
CA GLN A 93 -2.56 16.92 5.70
C GLN A 93 -2.72 17.23 7.19
N ARG A 94 -2.55 18.50 7.59
CA ARG A 94 -2.73 18.95 9.00
C ARG A 94 -4.15 18.80 9.53
N GLU A 95 -5.13 18.49 8.67
CA GLU A 95 -6.49 18.21 9.12
C GLU A 95 -6.64 16.78 9.68
N PHE A 96 -5.62 15.95 9.53
CA PHE A 96 -5.60 14.59 10.01
C PHE A 96 -4.70 14.46 11.23
N ASP A 97 -5.15 13.63 12.15
CA ASP A 97 -4.38 13.21 13.32
C ASP A 97 -3.64 11.91 12.96
N VAL A 98 -2.33 12.01 12.82
CA VAL A 98 -1.48 10.91 12.35
C VAL A 98 -0.54 10.48 13.47
N GLU A 99 -0.78 9.29 14.00
CA GLU A 99 0.12 8.62 14.94
C GLU A 99 1.16 7.81 14.15
N VAL A 100 2.44 7.94 14.51
CA VAL A 100 3.52 7.15 13.90
C VAL A 100 4.08 6.18 14.93
N ARG A 101 4.04 4.88 14.63
CA ARG A 101 4.58 3.82 15.48
C ARG A 101 5.83 3.19 14.91
N ASN A 102 6.73 2.85 15.80
CA ASN A 102 8.01 2.20 15.48
C ASN A 102 8.87 3.04 14.50
N GLU A 103 8.78 4.36 14.53
CA GLU A 103 9.52 5.27 13.65
C GLU A 103 11.03 5.01 13.68
N ALA A 104 11.58 4.57 14.81
CA ALA A 104 12.98 4.22 14.97
C ALA A 104 13.43 3.11 13.99
N VAL A 105 12.56 2.16 13.63
CA VAL A 105 12.86 1.11 12.64
C VAL A 105 13.20 1.72 11.28
N PHE A 106 12.42 2.71 10.87
CA PHE A 106 12.64 3.42 9.61
C PHE A 106 13.92 4.26 9.65
N TRP A 107 14.11 5.07 10.69
CA TRP A 107 15.28 5.93 10.80
C TRP A 107 16.58 5.13 10.90
N ASN A 108 16.59 4.01 11.63
CA ASN A 108 17.74 3.11 11.70
C ASN A 108 18.07 2.51 10.32
N ALA A 109 17.05 2.13 9.54
CA ALA A 109 17.26 1.64 8.18
C ALA A 109 17.82 2.72 7.26
N LEU A 110 17.28 3.94 7.31
CA LEU A 110 17.70 5.05 6.47
C LEU A 110 19.12 5.54 6.81
N SER A 111 19.51 5.50 8.09
CA SER A 111 20.84 5.91 8.57
C SER A 111 21.99 5.05 8.03
N ALA A 112 21.69 3.87 7.46
CA ALA A 112 22.69 3.03 6.79
C ALA A 112 23.26 3.67 5.50
N GLY A 113 22.74 4.80 5.03
CA GLY A 113 23.27 5.60 3.91
C GLY A 113 23.04 4.99 2.53
N ARG A 114 22.21 3.94 2.42
CA ARG A 114 21.88 3.24 1.16
C ARG A 114 20.45 3.48 0.71
N GLY A 115 19.80 4.56 1.17
CA GLY A 115 18.37 4.71 1.02
C GLY A 115 17.59 3.65 1.80
N CYS A 116 16.28 3.58 1.58
CA CYS A 116 15.42 2.59 2.22
C CYS A 116 14.30 2.16 1.26
N LEU A 117 14.09 0.85 1.16
CA LEU A 117 12.96 0.28 0.42
C LEU A 117 11.78 0.08 1.38
N LEU A 118 10.74 0.88 1.23
CA LEU A 118 9.49 0.74 1.97
C LEU A 118 8.54 -0.19 1.22
N ILE A 119 8.20 -1.31 1.84
CA ILE A 119 7.25 -2.27 1.28
C ILE A 119 5.92 -2.11 1.97
N GLY A 120 4.93 -1.61 1.24
CA GLY A 120 3.57 -1.44 1.69
C GLY A 120 2.60 -2.43 1.05
N SER A 121 1.31 -2.18 1.26
CA SER A 121 0.20 -2.90 0.67
C SER A 121 -0.99 -1.97 0.45
N HIS A 122 -2.05 -2.46 -0.22
CA HIS A 122 -3.32 -1.76 -0.29
C HIS A 122 -4.12 -1.83 1.03
N LEU A 123 -3.42 -1.94 2.16
CA LEU A 123 -3.96 -1.89 3.51
C LEU A 123 -3.86 -0.45 4.04
N GLY A 124 -4.97 0.28 4.02
CA GLY A 124 -5.04 1.68 4.40
C GLY A 124 -4.59 2.64 3.29
N SER A 125 -3.91 3.71 3.65
CA SER A 125 -3.48 4.77 2.73
C SER A 125 -1.97 4.89 2.67
N PHE A 126 -1.38 4.38 1.59
CA PHE A 126 0.05 4.54 1.32
C PHE A 126 0.39 6.00 0.97
N GLU A 127 -0.57 6.73 0.40
CA GLU A 127 -0.41 8.16 0.13
C GLU A 127 -0.28 9.01 1.40
N MET A 128 -0.96 8.63 2.49
CA MET A 128 -0.80 9.30 3.79
C MET A 128 0.66 9.25 4.23
N LEU A 129 1.28 8.06 4.17
CA LEU A 129 2.68 7.89 4.48
C LEU A 129 3.59 8.76 3.58
N ALA A 130 3.36 8.71 2.25
CA ALA A 130 4.19 9.43 1.29
C ALA A 130 4.13 10.95 1.51
N ILE A 131 2.94 11.48 1.79
CA ILE A 131 2.74 12.92 1.99
C ILE A 131 3.29 13.37 3.35
N VAL A 132 3.03 12.65 4.43
CA VAL A 132 3.61 12.96 5.75
C VAL A 132 5.13 12.90 5.69
N GLY A 133 5.70 11.85 5.09
CA GLY A 133 7.15 11.73 4.91
C GLY A 133 7.76 12.85 4.08
N SER A 134 7.16 13.21 2.95
CA SER A 134 7.69 14.24 2.06
C SER A 134 7.53 15.65 2.62
N VAL A 135 6.36 15.98 3.17
CA VAL A 135 6.04 17.35 3.58
C VAL A 135 6.55 17.65 4.99
N GLU A 136 6.29 16.76 5.96
CA GLU A 136 6.64 17.02 7.36
C GLU A 136 8.09 16.65 7.68
N LYS A 137 8.58 15.54 7.11
CA LYS A 137 9.96 15.05 7.34
C LYS A 137 10.94 15.47 6.26
N LYS A 138 10.47 16.12 5.18
CA LYS A 138 11.28 16.59 4.04
C LYS A 138 12.08 15.47 3.35
N LEU A 139 11.52 14.25 3.33
CA LEU A 139 12.14 13.11 2.68
C LEU A 139 11.89 13.13 1.18
N SER A 140 12.90 12.72 0.41
CA SER A 140 12.75 12.43 -1.02
C SER A 140 12.12 11.04 -1.16
N ILE A 141 10.83 11.01 -1.48
CA ILE A 141 10.07 9.74 -1.61
C ILE A 141 9.77 9.48 -3.09
N ASN A 142 10.10 8.29 -3.54
CA ASN A 142 9.88 7.80 -4.89
C ASN A 142 8.91 6.61 -4.83
N MET A 143 7.70 6.75 -5.39
CA MET A 143 6.71 5.69 -5.40
C MET A 143 6.77 4.91 -6.71
N VAL A 144 7.01 3.59 -6.61
CA VAL A 144 7.01 2.69 -7.76
C VAL A 144 5.60 2.21 -8.01
N MET A 145 5.02 2.56 -9.16
CA MET A 145 3.65 2.19 -9.50
C MET A 145 3.43 2.05 -11.01
N HIS A 146 2.40 1.30 -11.41
CA HIS A 146 1.97 1.27 -12.81
C HIS A 146 1.22 2.56 -13.17
N LEU A 147 1.70 3.28 -14.21
CA LEU A 147 1.08 4.53 -14.65
C LEU A 147 -0.39 4.38 -15.10
N LYS A 148 -0.76 3.20 -15.62
CA LYS A 148 -2.14 2.95 -16.06
C LYS A 148 -3.13 2.87 -14.88
N GLU A 149 -2.63 2.61 -13.68
CA GLU A 149 -3.41 2.50 -12.46
C GLU A 149 -3.48 3.86 -11.78
N GLY A 150 -4.65 4.44 -11.77
CA GLY A 150 -4.88 5.70 -11.09
C GLY A 150 -4.39 6.96 -11.80
N ALA A 151 -3.76 6.86 -12.99
CA ALA A 151 -3.36 8.07 -13.73
C ALA A 151 -4.56 8.97 -14.04
N ARG A 152 -5.69 8.37 -14.43
CA ARG A 152 -6.94 9.11 -14.66
C ARG A 152 -7.55 9.64 -13.38
N LEU A 153 -7.64 8.80 -12.34
CA LEU A 153 -8.17 9.18 -11.05
C LEU A 153 -7.25 10.20 -10.37
N GLY A 154 -5.93 9.96 -10.39
CA GLY A 154 -4.93 10.88 -9.87
C GLY A 154 -5.01 12.25 -10.52
N GLY A 155 -5.04 12.34 -11.84
CA GLY A 155 -5.19 13.59 -12.59
C GLY A 155 -6.49 14.34 -12.29
N LEU A 156 -7.59 13.62 -12.09
CA LEU A 156 -8.89 14.21 -11.71
C LEU A 156 -8.89 14.70 -10.26
N ILE A 157 -8.28 13.95 -9.34
CA ILE A 157 -8.18 14.30 -7.92
C ILE A 157 -7.25 15.49 -7.71
N MET A 158 -6.17 15.57 -8.48
CA MET A 158 -5.23 16.71 -8.42
C MET A 158 -5.86 18.04 -8.85
N GLY A 159 -6.96 18.02 -9.61
CA GLY A 159 -7.74 19.23 -9.90
C GLY A 159 -6.96 20.38 -10.56
N GLY A 160 -5.84 20.05 -11.24
CA GLY A 160 -4.95 21.05 -11.86
C GLY A 160 -3.69 21.37 -11.05
N GLN A 161 -3.44 20.74 -9.92
CA GLN A 161 -2.13 20.80 -9.27
C GLN A 161 -1.08 20.12 -10.15
N THR A 162 0.03 20.81 -10.38
CA THR A 162 1.07 20.40 -11.34
C THR A 162 2.12 19.48 -10.73
N SER A 163 2.18 19.32 -9.40
CA SER A 163 3.22 18.51 -8.74
C SER A 163 2.66 17.73 -7.55
N LEU A 164 3.03 16.45 -7.50
CA LEU A 164 2.86 15.61 -6.31
C LEU A 164 3.97 15.92 -5.29
N PRO A 165 3.71 15.77 -3.99
CA PRO A 165 4.76 15.95 -2.98
C PRO A 165 5.76 14.77 -2.95
N TYR A 166 5.65 13.83 -3.86
CA TYR A 166 6.54 12.67 -4.04
C TYR A 166 6.75 12.40 -5.52
N ASN A 167 7.84 11.72 -5.87
CA ASN A 167 8.13 11.33 -7.23
C ASN A 167 7.44 10.00 -7.59
N ILE A 168 7.17 9.80 -8.89
CA ILE A 168 6.66 8.54 -9.41
C ILE A 168 7.72 7.90 -10.30
N ILE A 169 8.03 6.63 -10.01
CA ILE A 169 8.80 5.76 -10.89
C ILE A 169 7.83 4.79 -11.55
N PRO A 170 7.54 4.95 -12.86
CA PRO A 170 6.59 4.09 -13.54
C PRO A 170 7.14 2.67 -13.68
N LEU A 171 6.38 1.69 -13.18
CA LEU A 171 6.73 0.27 -13.32
C LEU A 171 6.44 -0.23 -14.73
N GLY A 172 7.36 -1.04 -15.26
CA GLY A 172 7.24 -1.64 -16.60
C GLY A 172 7.76 -0.79 -17.75
N GLU A 173 8.31 0.41 -17.48
CA GLU A 173 9.03 1.20 -18.47
C GLU A 173 10.53 0.83 -18.51
N PRO A 174 11.19 0.97 -19.68
CA PRO A 174 12.64 0.85 -19.77
C PRO A 174 13.34 1.83 -18.81
N GLY A 175 14.32 1.33 -18.05
CA GLY A 175 15.07 2.15 -17.09
C GLY A 175 14.39 2.36 -15.72
N SER A 176 13.18 1.86 -15.46
CA SER A 176 12.53 1.99 -14.16
C SER A 176 13.37 1.43 -13.01
N MET A 177 13.96 0.28 -13.20
CA MET A 177 14.82 -0.35 -12.18
C MET A 177 16.13 0.42 -11.98
N LEU A 178 16.66 1.05 -13.01
CA LEU A 178 17.82 1.94 -12.90
C LEU A 178 17.48 3.16 -12.05
N ARG A 179 16.33 3.80 -12.30
CA ARG A 179 15.85 4.94 -11.50
C ARG A 179 15.65 4.56 -10.03
N VAL A 180 15.12 3.36 -9.76
CA VAL A 180 15.00 2.85 -8.38
C VAL A 180 16.37 2.75 -7.74
N LYS A 181 17.34 2.13 -8.43
CA LYS A 181 18.71 1.99 -7.93
C LYS A 181 19.35 3.36 -7.67
N GLU A 182 19.28 4.27 -8.62
CA GLU A 182 19.82 5.63 -8.50
C GLU A 182 19.20 6.40 -7.31
N SER A 183 17.89 6.27 -7.08
CA SER A 183 17.25 6.89 -5.93
C SER A 183 17.78 6.31 -4.61
N LEU A 184 17.91 4.99 -4.53
CA LEU A 184 18.48 4.33 -3.35
C LEU A 184 19.96 4.72 -3.14
N ASP A 185 20.75 4.76 -4.20
CA ASP A 185 22.17 5.18 -4.14
C ASP A 185 22.34 6.64 -3.66
N ARG A 186 21.34 7.51 -3.90
CA ARG A 186 21.30 8.88 -3.36
C ARG A 186 20.82 8.95 -1.90
N GLY A 187 20.53 7.82 -1.27
CA GLY A 187 20.02 7.78 0.10
C GLY A 187 18.53 8.11 0.21
N GLU A 188 17.78 8.07 -0.89
CA GLU A 188 16.37 8.39 -0.92
C GLU A 188 15.48 7.19 -0.51
N VAL A 189 14.21 7.47 -0.27
CA VAL A 189 13.21 6.46 0.07
C VAL A 189 12.49 6.00 -1.21
N VAL A 190 12.40 4.69 -1.39
CA VAL A 190 11.63 4.08 -2.50
C VAL A 190 10.50 3.24 -1.93
N GLY A 191 9.27 3.57 -2.29
CA GLY A 191 8.07 2.86 -1.84
C GLY A 191 7.47 1.99 -2.93
N ILE A 192 7.08 0.76 -2.58
CA ILE A 192 6.42 -0.19 -3.48
C ILE A 192 5.32 -0.96 -2.74
N LEU A 193 4.19 -1.20 -3.39
CA LEU A 193 3.14 -2.07 -2.88
C LEU A 193 3.40 -3.51 -3.34
N ALA A 194 3.38 -4.48 -2.41
CA ALA A 194 3.80 -5.86 -2.66
C ALA A 194 2.67 -6.90 -2.52
N ASP A 195 1.44 -6.45 -2.27
CA ASP A 195 0.30 -7.33 -2.05
C ASP A 195 -0.48 -7.69 -3.33
N ARG A 196 -0.07 -7.19 -4.50
CA ARG A 196 -0.66 -7.56 -5.80
C ARG A 196 0.36 -8.21 -6.70
N VAL A 197 -0.11 -9.17 -7.50
CA VAL A 197 0.69 -9.83 -8.53
C VAL A 197 0.34 -9.26 -9.88
N TYR A 198 1.35 -8.87 -10.64
CA TYR A 198 1.20 -8.47 -12.03
C TYR A 198 1.43 -9.66 -12.96
N ALA A 199 0.82 -9.63 -14.16
CA ALA A 199 1.02 -10.68 -15.15
C ALA A 199 2.53 -10.87 -15.44
N ASP A 200 2.95 -12.12 -15.58
CA ASP A 200 4.32 -12.53 -15.91
C ASP A 200 5.36 -12.32 -14.80
N GLU A 201 4.97 -11.95 -13.60
CA GLU A 201 5.87 -11.89 -12.45
C GLU A 201 6.11 -13.27 -11.83
N ALA A 202 7.35 -13.47 -11.38
CA ALA A 202 7.66 -14.61 -10.53
C ALA A 202 6.96 -14.45 -9.17
N THR A 203 6.24 -15.48 -8.77
CA THR A 203 5.43 -15.49 -7.55
C THR A 203 5.80 -16.66 -6.65
N GLN A 204 5.46 -16.51 -5.38
CA GLN A 204 5.46 -17.60 -4.40
C GLN A 204 4.08 -17.69 -3.76
N SER A 205 3.59 -18.91 -3.59
CA SER A 205 2.36 -19.18 -2.84
C SER A 205 2.70 -19.32 -1.36
N LEU A 206 2.04 -18.54 -0.52
CA LEU A 206 2.17 -18.56 0.94
C LEU A 206 0.80 -18.61 1.58
N PRO A 207 0.66 -19.21 2.79
CA PRO A 207 -0.57 -19.12 3.56
C PRO A 207 -0.89 -17.66 3.88
N PHE A 208 -2.11 -17.23 3.59
CA PHE A 208 -2.63 -15.91 3.92
C PHE A 208 -4.11 -16.00 4.26
N LEU A 209 -4.48 -15.61 5.48
CA LEU A 209 -5.85 -15.71 6.01
C LEU A 209 -6.45 -17.12 5.84
N GLY A 210 -5.64 -18.14 6.13
CA GLY A 210 -6.06 -19.54 6.14
C GLY A 210 -6.11 -20.23 4.77
N SER A 211 -5.65 -19.61 3.69
CA SER A 211 -5.59 -20.23 2.35
C SER A 211 -4.32 -19.83 1.61
N PRO A 212 -3.83 -20.67 0.68
CA PRO A 212 -2.72 -20.30 -0.17
C PRO A 212 -3.05 -19.07 -1.02
N ALA A 213 -2.17 -18.06 -1.02
CA ALA A 213 -2.28 -16.87 -1.86
C ALA A 213 -0.94 -16.59 -2.54
N ARG A 214 -0.99 -16.00 -3.73
CA ARG A 214 0.20 -15.70 -4.53
C ARG A 214 0.71 -14.30 -4.23
N PHE A 215 2.03 -14.19 -4.00
CA PHE A 215 2.73 -12.94 -3.76
C PHE A 215 3.88 -12.77 -4.74
N SER A 216 4.13 -11.52 -5.18
CA SER A 216 5.24 -11.20 -6.08
C SER A 216 6.59 -11.36 -5.38
N LEU A 217 7.57 -11.90 -6.11
CA LEU A 217 8.98 -11.96 -5.68
C LEU A 217 9.77 -10.70 -6.11
N SER A 218 9.20 -9.84 -6.95
CA SER A 218 9.92 -8.70 -7.54
C SER A 218 10.45 -7.70 -6.51
N PRO A 219 9.70 -7.28 -5.46
CA PRO A 219 10.23 -6.37 -4.45
C PRO A 219 11.42 -6.95 -3.67
N TRP A 220 11.39 -8.25 -3.39
CA TRP A 220 12.43 -8.96 -2.64
C TRP A 220 13.70 -9.19 -3.46
N ARG A 221 13.53 -9.45 -4.76
CA ARG A 221 14.66 -9.50 -5.70
C ARG A 221 15.32 -8.13 -5.84
N LEU A 222 14.52 -7.06 -5.91
CA LEU A 222 15.01 -5.69 -5.94
C LEU A 222 15.83 -5.37 -4.68
N ALA A 223 15.29 -5.66 -3.49
CA ALA A 223 16.01 -5.48 -2.22
C ALA A 223 17.36 -6.21 -2.21
N ARG A 224 17.41 -7.46 -2.70
CA ARG A 224 18.64 -8.24 -2.77
C ARG A 224 19.66 -7.64 -3.75
N ILE A 225 19.23 -7.18 -4.93
CA ILE A 225 20.12 -6.62 -5.95
C ILE A 225 20.69 -5.28 -5.51
N THR A 226 19.89 -4.45 -4.87
CA THR A 226 20.30 -3.11 -4.42
C THR A 226 21.05 -3.13 -3.10
N GLY A 227 20.84 -4.17 -2.27
CA GLY A 227 21.36 -4.22 -0.91
C GLY A 227 20.75 -3.15 0.02
N ALA A 228 19.66 -2.52 -0.40
CA ALA A 228 18.96 -1.52 0.40
C ALA A 228 18.24 -2.19 1.59
N PRO A 229 18.23 -1.54 2.76
CA PRO A 229 17.42 -1.98 3.89
C PRO A 229 15.93 -1.98 3.52
N VAL A 230 15.20 -2.99 4.03
CA VAL A 230 13.77 -3.16 3.78
C VAL A 230 13.00 -2.92 5.08
N VAL A 231 11.96 -2.10 4.99
CA VAL A 231 11.02 -1.85 6.08
C VAL A 231 9.61 -2.01 5.53
N SER A 232 8.75 -2.77 6.21
CA SER A 232 7.33 -2.78 5.89
C SER A 232 6.64 -1.58 6.51
N VAL A 233 5.62 -1.06 5.83
CA VAL A 233 4.87 0.09 6.33
C VAL A 233 3.40 0.01 5.94
N PHE A 234 2.54 0.42 6.89
CA PHE A 234 1.09 0.44 6.72
C PHE A 234 0.54 1.77 7.21
N GLY A 235 -0.35 2.40 6.42
CA GLY A 235 -1.01 3.65 6.77
C GLY A 235 -2.48 3.42 7.10
N LEU A 236 -2.77 2.97 8.31
CA LEU A 236 -4.06 2.45 8.75
C LEU A 236 -5.05 3.56 9.07
N PHE A 237 -6.24 3.51 8.49
CA PHE A 237 -7.33 4.40 8.85
C PHE A 237 -8.01 3.93 10.15
N GLN A 238 -8.01 4.77 11.17
CA GLN A 238 -8.52 4.48 12.51
C GLN A 238 -9.93 5.08 12.76
N GLY A 239 -10.55 5.61 11.70
CA GLY A 239 -11.85 6.29 11.81
C GLY A 239 -11.74 7.80 12.06
N GLY A 240 -12.83 8.53 11.76
CA GLY A 240 -12.82 9.98 11.89
C GLY A 240 -11.80 10.65 10.98
N ARG A 241 -10.81 11.31 11.57
CA ARG A 241 -9.66 11.93 10.90
C ARG A 241 -8.34 11.27 11.31
N ARG A 242 -8.39 10.13 12.00
CA ARG A 242 -7.22 9.48 12.60
C ARG A 242 -6.63 8.46 11.65
N TYR A 243 -5.33 8.51 11.53
CA TYR A 243 -4.50 7.53 10.83
C TYR A 243 -3.36 7.08 11.71
N GLU A 244 -2.91 5.86 11.49
CA GLU A 244 -1.76 5.28 12.16
C GLU A 244 -0.77 4.79 11.11
N ILE A 245 0.45 5.31 11.12
CA ILE A 245 1.55 4.83 10.28
C ILE A 245 2.39 3.88 11.14
N VAL A 246 2.46 2.61 10.73
CA VAL A 246 3.21 1.59 11.47
C VAL A 246 4.37 1.10 10.63
N PHE A 247 5.59 1.22 11.16
CA PHE A 247 6.79 0.64 10.55
C PHE A 247 7.12 -0.70 11.21
N GLU A 248 7.44 -1.71 10.38
CA GLU A 248 7.78 -3.05 10.82
C GLU A 248 9.13 -3.47 10.22
N SER A 249 10.02 -3.96 11.06
CA SER A 249 11.32 -4.47 10.59
C SER A 249 11.14 -5.77 9.81
N MET A 250 11.78 -5.85 8.66
CA MET A 250 11.82 -7.06 7.82
C MET A 250 13.14 -7.83 8.00
N THR A 251 13.88 -7.57 9.07
CA THR A 251 15.02 -8.39 9.42
C THR A 251 14.54 -9.79 9.82
N THR A 252 14.94 -10.81 9.06
CA THR A 252 14.81 -12.21 9.47
C THR A 252 15.41 -12.37 10.85
N ARG A 253 14.68 -12.98 11.79
CA ARG A 253 15.29 -13.44 13.04
C ARG A 253 16.44 -14.39 12.68
N VAL A 254 17.55 -14.29 13.41
CA VAL A 254 18.73 -15.15 13.20
C VAL A 254 18.39 -16.65 13.21
N GLU A 255 17.26 -17.00 13.82
CA GLU A 255 16.71 -18.36 13.91
C GLU A 255 16.23 -18.95 12.57
N ASP A 256 15.95 -18.08 11.57
CA ASP A 256 15.44 -18.50 10.25
C ASP A 256 16.56 -18.66 9.20
N VAL A 257 17.83 -18.50 9.59
CA VAL A 257 18.97 -18.68 8.68
C VAL A 257 19.42 -20.14 8.76
N PRO A 258 19.39 -20.90 7.64
CA PRO A 258 19.96 -22.25 7.61
C PRO A 258 21.42 -22.22 8.09
N ALA A 259 21.84 -23.24 8.88
CA ALA A 259 23.16 -23.28 9.51
C ALA A 259 24.35 -23.20 8.53
N ASP A 260 24.14 -23.58 7.27
CA ASP A 260 25.08 -23.46 6.16
C ASP A 260 25.26 -22.02 5.65
N ALA A 261 24.25 -21.17 5.81
CA ALA A 261 24.34 -19.73 5.49
C ALA A 261 25.00 -18.91 6.60
N ALA A 262 24.93 -19.36 7.84
CA ALA A 262 25.53 -18.67 9.00
C ALA A 262 27.07 -18.70 8.96
N ALA A 263 27.69 -19.71 8.39
CA ALA A 263 29.14 -19.84 8.30
C ALA A 263 29.82 -18.81 7.38
N MET A 264 29.08 -18.16 6.48
CA MET A 264 29.59 -17.11 5.60
C MET A 264 29.50 -15.69 6.15
N SER A 265 28.86 -15.50 7.31
CA SER A 265 28.54 -14.15 7.85
C SER A 265 29.53 -13.59 8.86
N ILE A 266 30.63 -14.26 9.19
CA ILE A 266 31.53 -13.85 10.30
C ILE A 266 32.42 -12.64 9.95
N VAL A 267 32.42 -12.12 8.75
CA VAL A 267 33.36 -11.07 8.30
C VAL A 267 32.73 -9.72 7.96
N SER A 268 31.41 -9.53 8.08
CA SER A 268 30.81 -8.25 7.72
C SER A 268 29.74 -7.81 8.72
N ALA A 269 29.94 -6.64 9.34
CA ALA A 269 28.93 -5.91 10.11
C ALA A 269 27.83 -5.27 9.24
N ALA A 270 27.68 -5.71 7.99
CA ALA A 270 26.59 -5.30 7.10
C ALA A 270 25.30 -6.05 7.50
N PRO A 271 24.11 -5.41 7.43
CA PRO A 271 22.85 -6.11 7.63
C PRO A 271 22.75 -7.29 6.68
N ILE A 272 22.44 -8.47 7.23
CA ILE A 272 22.33 -9.73 6.47
C ILE A 272 21.30 -9.50 5.35
N PRO A 273 21.65 -9.75 4.07
CA PRO A 273 20.70 -9.59 2.99
C PRO A 273 19.53 -10.53 3.23
N VAL A 274 18.33 -9.97 3.32
CA VAL A 274 17.07 -10.70 3.46
C VAL A 274 17.02 -11.75 2.35
N SER A 275 17.04 -13.03 2.69
CA SER A 275 16.79 -14.05 1.66
C SER A 275 15.43 -13.75 1.06
N SER A 276 15.29 -13.76 -0.26
CA SER A 276 14.03 -13.38 -0.94
C SER A 276 12.82 -14.18 -0.44
N ARG A 277 13.04 -15.34 0.16
CA ARG A 277 12.00 -16.19 0.75
C ARG A 277 11.65 -15.80 2.19
N GLY A 278 12.65 -15.55 3.06
CA GLY A 278 12.40 -15.16 4.46
C GLY A 278 11.72 -13.81 4.59
N GLY A 279 12.17 -12.82 3.84
CA GLY A 279 11.57 -11.48 3.87
C GLY A 279 10.13 -11.44 3.38
N LEU A 280 9.79 -12.22 2.33
CA LEU A 280 8.42 -12.32 1.84
C LEU A 280 7.51 -13.00 2.88
N ALA A 281 7.96 -14.08 3.53
CA ALA A 281 7.16 -14.75 4.56
C ALA A 281 6.86 -13.81 5.74
N ALA A 282 7.87 -13.12 6.25
CA ALA A 282 7.71 -12.13 7.32
C ALA A 282 6.74 -11.00 6.94
N TYR A 283 6.80 -10.53 5.68
CA TYR A 283 5.85 -9.55 5.17
C TYR A 283 4.41 -10.09 5.16
N VAL A 284 4.20 -11.31 4.67
CA VAL A 284 2.87 -11.91 4.59
C VAL A 284 2.27 -12.14 5.97
N GLU A 285 3.06 -12.60 6.95
CA GLU A 285 2.62 -12.73 8.35
C GLU A 285 2.24 -11.36 8.94
N THR A 286 3.06 -10.34 8.68
CA THR A 286 2.78 -8.97 9.15
C THR A 286 1.53 -8.40 8.48
N LEU A 287 1.37 -8.59 7.17
CA LEU A 287 0.18 -8.19 6.44
C LEU A 287 -1.07 -8.90 6.97
N GLU A 288 -1.00 -10.21 7.23
CA GLU A 288 -2.12 -10.98 7.79
C GLU A 288 -2.50 -10.46 9.18
N ARG A 289 -1.52 -10.21 10.06
CA ARG A 289 -1.77 -9.68 11.39
C ARG A 289 -2.50 -8.33 11.33
N HIS A 290 -2.03 -7.40 10.52
CA HIS A 290 -2.69 -6.09 10.36
C HIS A 290 -4.05 -6.20 9.66
N ALA A 291 -4.20 -7.08 8.68
CA ALA A 291 -5.49 -7.32 8.02
C ALA A 291 -6.55 -7.89 8.98
N ARG A 292 -6.17 -8.72 9.94
CA ARG A 292 -7.07 -9.23 10.99
C ARG A 292 -7.44 -8.16 12.02
N HIS A 293 -6.49 -7.30 12.42
CA HIS A 293 -6.75 -6.23 13.39
C HIS A 293 -7.51 -5.05 12.77
N HIS A 294 -7.31 -4.80 11.48
CA HIS A 294 -7.94 -3.70 10.73
C HIS A 294 -8.68 -4.22 9.48
N PRO A 295 -9.68 -5.10 9.63
CA PRO A 295 -10.26 -5.85 8.51
C PRO A 295 -10.92 -4.97 7.43
N TYR A 296 -11.33 -3.75 7.78
CA TYR A 296 -11.94 -2.83 6.82
C TYR A 296 -10.94 -1.96 6.07
N ASN A 297 -9.62 -2.17 6.26
CA ASN A 297 -8.58 -1.35 5.65
C ASN A 297 -7.92 -1.98 4.41
N TRP A 298 -8.11 -3.28 4.10
CA TRP A 298 -7.43 -3.92 2.97
C TRP A 298 -8.24 -3.85 1.67
N PHE A 299 -7.88 -2.94 0.77
CA PHE A 299 -8.66 -2.53 -0.39
C PHE A 299 -8.41 -3.35 -1.65
N ASN A 300 -8.54 -4.67 -1.54
CA ASN A 300 -8.50 -5.60 -2.67
C ASN A 300 -9.89 -6.16 -2.96
N PHE A 301 -10.62 -5.50 -3.88
CA PHE A 301 -11.99 -5.84 -4.25
C PHE A 301 -12.06 -6.76 -5.47
N TYR A 302 -11.16 -7.72 -5.59
CA TYR A 302 -11.13 -8.74 -6.64
C TYR A 302 -10.91 -10.12 -6.00
N ASP A 303 -11.11 -11.17 -6.79
CA ASP A 303 -10.91 -12.55 -6.34
C ASP A 303 -9.43 -12.84 -6.13
N TYR A 304 -8.96 -12.55 -4.92
CA TYR A 304 -7.53 -12.53 -4.58
C TYR A 304 -6.89 -13.91 -4.56
N TRP A 305 -7.63 -14.92 -4.07
CA TRP A 305 -7.10 -16.27 -3.92
C TRP A 305 -7.15 -17.11 -5.20
N ASN A 306 -7.97 -16.72 -6.18
CA ASN A 306 -8.10 -17.40 -7.48
C ASN A 306 -7.54 -16.55 -8.65
N ALA A 307 -6.87 -15.44 -8.39
CA ALA A 307 -6.31 -14.54 -9.40
C ALA A 307 -4.92 -14.98 -9.91
#